data_84a4ee1076f244ae51bcabbd65c81b8a
#
_entry.id   84a4ee1076f244ae51bcabbd65c81b8a
#
_cell.length_a   1.000
_cell.length_b   1.000
_cell.length_c   1.000
_cell.angle_alpha   90.00
_cell.angle_beta   90.00
_cell.angle_gamma   90.00
#
_symmetry.space_group_name_H-M   'P 1'
#
loop_
_entity.id
_entity.type
_entity.pdbx_description
1 polymer ?
#
loop_
_entity_poly.entity_id
_entity_poly.type
_entity_poly.pdbx_seq_one_letter_code
_entity_poly.pdbx_strand_id
1 'polypeptide(L)'
;TFAVSDLHGRFDLFAAILKTGEVINDKYEWIYGSNHLVIDGDIFDRGADVLPILWLIYKLEFEAKTVGGRVTTILGDHEEMIMRDNLKYTYAKYNTLSQRAMNMTYGKMWGLTNVMGNWLRSKNTIQIVGENLYVHAGLSKAFMEREETIPEINELVSKSIYLSKEERKKQYPDIADFLYSDSYNGPLWYRGMVKTGSDYSPIKE
;
A
#
# COMPACT_ATOMS: atom_id res chain seq x y z
N THR A 1 -3.85 -4.61 -18.28
CA THR A 1 -3.37 -4.25 -16.92
C THR A 1 -2.06 -4.96 -16.63
N PHE A 2 -1.10 -4.25 -16.05
CA PHE A 2 0.14 -4.78 -15.52
C PHE A 2 0.11 -4.61 -14.00
N ALA A 3 0.40 -5.65 -13.21
CA ALA A 3 0.37 -5.60 -11.76
C ALA A 3 1.72 -6.02 -11.16
N VAL A 4 2.13 -5.35 -10.10
CA VAL A 4 3.35 -5.62 -9.33
C VAL A 4 3.10 -5.34 -7.85
N SER A 5 3.77 -6.08 -6.96
CA SER A 5 3.61 -6.00 -5.51
C SER A 5 4.95 -6.14 -4.80
N ASP A 6 5.00 -5.86 -3.50
CA ASP A 6 6.12 -6.15 -2.58
C ASP A 6 7.46 -5.56 -3.04
N LEU A 7 7.47 -4.28 -3.35
CA LEU A 7 8.65 -3.57 -3.87
C LEU A 7 9.73 -3.36 -2.82
N HIS A 8 9.34 -3.14 -1.57
CA HIS A 8 10.22 -3.05 -0.40
C HIS A 8 11.52 -2.27 -0.64
N GLY A 9 11.41 -1.06 -1.20
CA GLY A 9 12.56 -0.21 -1.45
C GLY A 9 13.59 -0.76 -2.46
N ARG A 10 13.19 -1.69 -3.34
CA ARG A 10 14.02 -2.23 -4.43
C ARG A 10 13.72 -1.50 -5.74
N PHE A 11 14.17 -0.26 -5.83
CA PHE A 11 13.99 0.58 -7.04
C PHE A 11 14.60 -0.07 -8.29
N ASP A 12 15.76 -0.70 -8.14
CA ASP A 12 16.45 -1.42 -9.21
C ASP A 12 15.56 -2.48 -9.87
N LEU A 13 14.93 -3.33 -9.05
CA LEU A 13 14.03 -4.37 -9.52
C LEU A 13 12.72 -3.80 -10.08
N PHE A 14 12.13 -2.83 -9.39
CA PHE A 14 10.91 -2.18 -9.83
C PHE A 14 11.08 -1.55 -11.22
N ALA A 15 12.14 -0.77 -11.40
CA ALA A 15 12.45 -0.16 -12.69
C ALA A 15 12.72 -1.21 -13.79
N ALA A 16 13.44 -2.30 -13.47
CA ALA A 16 13.70 -3.38 -14.43
C ALA A 16 12.40 -4.08 -14.84
N ILE A 17 11.52 -4.39 -13.89
CA ILE A 17 10.20 -5.00 -14.16
C ILE A 17 9.36 -4.11 -15.07
N LEU A 18 9.26 -2.81 -14.76
CA LEU A 18 8.48 -1.87 -15.57
C LEU A 18 9.04 -1.67 -16.98
N LYS A 19 10.38 -1.67 -17.13
CA LYS A 19 11.03 -1.60 -18.44
C LYS A 19 10.79 -2.87 -19.25
N THR A 20 10.97 -4.05 -18.65
CA THR A 20 10.73 -5.34 -19.30
C THR A 20 9.27 -5.52 -19.70
N GLY A 21 8.34 -4.99 -18.90
CA GLY A 21 6.91 -4.97 -19.19
C GLY A 21 6.48 -3.88 -20.17
N GLU A 22 7.43 -3.11 -20.72
CA GLU A 22 7.16 -1.98 -21.63
C GLU A 22 6.19 -0.95 -21.05
N VAL A 23 6.21 -0.80 -19.71
CA VAL A 23 5.42 0.22 -18.99
C VAL A 23 6.13 1.57 -19.03
N ILE A 24 7.47 1.55 -18.91
CA ILE A 24 8.33 2.74 -18.97
C ILE A 24 9.51 2.51 -19.92
N ASN A 25 10.05 3.60 -20.46
CA ASN A 25 11.28 3.60 -21.24
C ASN A 25 12.55 3.74 -20.35
N ASP A 26 13.73 3.81 -20.97
CA ASP A 26 15.02 3.97 -20.27
C ASP A 26 15.15 5.29 -19.51
N LYS A 27 14.35 6.30 -19.83
CA LYS A 27 14.28 7.57 -19.13
C LYS A 27 13.24 7.60 -18.00
N TYR A 28 12.65 6.43 -17.69
CA TYR A 28 11.56 6.30 -16.71
C TYR A 28 10.29 7.09 -17.11
N GLU A 29 10.03 7.28 -18.38
CA GLU A 29 8.82 7.92 -18.90
C GLU A 29 7.78 6.86 -19.23
N TRP A 30 6.49 7.19 -19.05
CA TRP A 30 5.37 6.30 -19.35
C TRP A 30 5.24 6.05 -20.85
N ILE A 31 5.25 4.78 -21.25
CA ILE A 31 5.05 4.35 -22.62
C ILE A 31 3.93 3.32 -22.80
N TYR A 32 3.19 3.02 -21.71
CA TYR A 32 2.16 1.99 -21.70
C TYR A 32 0.82 2.44 -22.29
N GLY A 33 0.76 3.64 -22.87
CA GLY A 33 -0.43 4.20 -23.52
C GLY A 33 -1.60 4.34 -22.57
N SER A 34 -2.80 3.96 -23.04
CA SER A 34 -4.03 4.01 -22.24
C SER A 34 -4.22 2.82 -21.29
N ASN A 35 -3.20 2.00 -21.09
CA ASN A 35 -3.25 0.85 -20.20
C ASN A 35 -3.18 1.21 -18.73
N HIS A 36 -3.29 0.20 -17.86
CA HIS A 36 -3.36 0.36 -16.41
C HIS A 36 -2.21 -0.38 -15.71
N LEU A 37 -1.44 0.33 -14.90
CA LEU A 37 -0.48 -0.22 -13.94
C LEU A 37 -1.12 -0.28 -12.56
N VAL A 38 -1.05 -1.43 -11.90
CA VAL A 38 -1.46 -1.62 -10.50
C VAL A 38 -0.23 -1.94 -9.65
N ILE A 39 -0.07 -1.23 -8.54
CA ILE A 39 0.96 -1.47 -7.53
C ILE A 39 0.23 -1.91 -6.26
N ASP A 40 0.35 -3.19 -5.92
CA ASP A 40 -0.47 -3.84 -4.89
C ASP A 40 0.25 -3.90 -3.54
N GLY A 41 0.62 -2.72 -3.02
CA GLY A 41 1.17 -2.54 -1.68
C GLY A 41 2.64 -2.88 -1.51
N ASP A 42 3.09 -2.71 -0.27
CA ASP A 42 4.42 -3.01 0.23
C ASP A 42 5.56 -2.34 -0.54
N ILE A 43 5.43 -1.03 -0.72
CA ILE A 43 6.48 -0.16 -1.28
C ILE A 43 7.56 0.11 -0.22
N PHE A 44 7.13 0.24 1.04
CA PHE A 44 7.96 0.62 2.18
C PHE A 44 8.79 -0.51 2.75
N ASP A 45 9.73 -0.11 3.60
CA ASP A 45 10.58 -0.96 4.44
C ASP A 45 11.61 -1.83 3.70
N ARG A 46 12.45 -2.48 4.49
CA ARG A 46 13.50 -3.43 4.10
C ARG A 46 14.60 -2.84 3.21
N GLY A 47 14.26 -2.32 2.04
CA GLY A 47 15.22 -1.78 1.07
C GLY A 47 15.52 -0.31 1.25
N ALA A 48 16.57 0.14 0.57
CA ALA A 48 17.12 1.48 0.74
C ALA A 48 16.41 2.55 -0.11
N ASP A 49 15.66 2.18 -1.15
CA ASP A 49 15.23 3.12 -2.18
C ASP A 49 13.70 3.30 -2.25
N VAL A 50 13.05 3.37 -1.08
CA VAL A 50 11.62 3.65 -0.96
C VAL A 50 11.25 4.99 -1.61
N LEU A 51 11.97 6.07 -1.29
CA LEU A 51 11.66 7.41 -1.83
C LEU A 51 11.77 7.47 -3.37
N PRO A 52 12.81 6.94 -4.03
CA PRO A 52 12.85 6.86 -5.48
C PRO A 52 11.65 6.12 -6.09
N ILE A 53 11.20 5.03 -5.48
CA ILE A 53 10.00 4.31 -5.94
C ILE A 53 8.77 5.20 -5.85
N LEU A 54 8.52 5.83 -4.69
CA LEU A 54 7.36 6.69 -4.48
C LEU A 54 7.32 7.87 -5.46
N TRP A 55 8.47 8.51 -5.70
CA TRP A 55 8.56 9.60 -6.67
C TRP A 55 8.34 9.13 -8.10
N LEU A 56 8.83 7.94 -8.46
CA LEU A 56 8.53 7.36 -9.78
C LEU A 56 7.04 7.08 -9.93
N ILE A 57 6.40 6.45 -8.95
CA ILE A 57 4.94 6.20 -8.98
C ILE A 57 4.16 7.50 -9.12
N TYR A 58 4.50 8.51 -8.29
CA TYR A 58 3.85 9.83 -8.35
C TYR A 58 3.97 10.49 -9.74
N LYS A 59 5.15 10.41 -10.36
CA LYS A 59 5.38 10.87 -11.73
C LYS A 59 4.54 10.10 -12.73
N LEU A 60 4.54 8.77 -12.66
CA LEU A 60 3.82 7.92 -13.59
C LEU A 60 2.28 8.08 -13.49
N GLU A 61 1.74 8.35 -12.30
CA GLU A 61 0.31 8.68 -12.14
C GLU A 61 -0.08 9.91 -12.99
N PHE A 62 0.78 10.91 -13.02
CA PHE A 62 0.55 12.11 -13.83
C PHE A 62 0.71 11.81 -15.32
N GLU A 63 1.82 11.18 -15.73
CA GLU A 63 2.12 10.90 -17.14
C GLU A 63 1.07 9.97 -17.78
N ALA A 64 0.70 8.88 -17.10
CA ALA A 64 -0.33 7.95 -17.57
C ALA A 64 -1.65 8.69 -17.88
N LYS A 65 -2.08 9.56 -16.95
CA LYS A 65 -3.32 10.32 -17.09
C LYS A 65 -3.34 11.19 -18.34
N THR A 66 -2.21 11.75 -18.77
CA THR A 66 -2.15 12.62 -19.97
C THR A 66 -2.46 11.88 -21.27
N VAL A 67 -2.28 10.57 -21.29
CA VAL A 67 -2.50 9.70 -22.48
C VAL A 67 -3.67 8.72 -22.28
N GLY A 68 -4.53 8.95 -21.27
CA GLY A 68 -5.68 8.10 -20.99
C GLY A 68 -5.35 6.81 -20.24
N GLY A 69 -4.09 6.61 -19.82
CA GLY A 69 -3.67 5.51 -18.97
C GLY A 69 -3.92 5.79 -17.48
N ARG A 70 -3.60 4.83 -16.64
CA ARG A 70 -3.79 4.95 -15.19
C ARG A 70 -2.72 4.19 -14.41
N VAL A 71 -2.35 4.75 -13.26
CA VAL A 71 -1.61 4.04 -12.23
C VAL A 71 -2.50 3.98 -10.99
N THR A 72 -2.68 2.81 -10.43
CA THR A 72 -3.38 2.58 -9.16
C THR A 72 -2.39 2.01 -8.15
N THR A 73 -2.25 2.67 -7.02
CA THR A 73 -1.49 2.17 -5.88
C THR A 73 -2.46 1.73 -4.80
N ILE A 74 -2.25 0.54 -4.26
CA ILE A 74 -3.02 -0.05 -3.17
C ILE A 74 -2.14 -0.07 -1.94
N LEU A 75 -2.73 0.12 -0.77
CA LEU A 75 -2.02 0.09 0.50
C LEU A 75 -1.77 -1.35 0.94
N GLY A 76 -0.54 -1.64 1.39
CA GLY A 76 -0.16 -2.87 2.06
C GLY A 76 -0.01 -2.70 3.56
N ASP A 77 0.39 -3.76 4.25
CA ASP A 77 0.60 -3.74 5.70
C ASP A 77 1.83 -2.91 6.09
N HIS A 78 2.83 -2.80 5.23
CA HIS A 78 3.99 -1.94 5.47
C HIS A 78 3.67 -0.45 5.32
N GLU A 79 2.77 -0.04 4.45
CA GLU A 79 2.24 1.33 4.41
C GLU A 79 1.51 1.66 5.72
N GLU A 80 0.66 0.74 6.21
CA GLU A 80 -0.04 0.88 7.49
C GLU A 80 0.94 1.00 8.65
N MET A 81 1.99 0.18 8.68
CA MET A 81 3.02 0.24 9.73
C MET A 81 3.69 1.62 9.77
N ILE A 82 4.14 2.12 8.65
CA ILE A 82 4.82 3.42 8.56
C ILE A 82 3.88 4.56 8.96
N MET A 83 2.65 4.57 8.49
CA MET A 83 1.71 5.66 8.75
C MET A 83 1.29 5.76 10.23
N ARG A 84 1.32 4.67 10.99
CA ARG A 84 1.14 4.68 12.45
C ARG A 84 2.43 4.73 13.26
N ASP A 85 3.55 5.09 12.62
CA ASP A 85 4.88 5.23 13.22
C ASP A 85 5.49 3.93 13.78
N ASN A 86 5.13 2.77 13.21
CA ASN A 86 5.80 1.51 13.49
C ASN A 86 6.98 1.29 12.53
N LEU A 87 8.17 1.62 12.98
CA LEU A 87 9.41 1.66 12.19
C LEU A 87 10.24 0.37 12.25
N LYS A 88 9.63 -0.74 12.65
CA LYS A 88 10.33 -2.01 12.91
C LYS A 88 11.20 -2.49 11.75
N TYR A 89 10.77 -2.30 10.52
CA TYR A 89 11.45 -2.79 9.32
C TYR A 89 12.06 -1.67 8.46
N THR A 90 11.97 -0.44 8.96
CA THR A 90 12.45 0.75 8.23
C THR A 90 13.96 0.70 8.05
N TYR A 91 14.43 0.94 6.84
CA TYR A 91 15.85 1.00 6.56
C TYR A 91 16.52 2.14 7.32
N ALA A 92 17.63 1.87 8.00
CA ALA A 92 18.26 2.76 8.99
C ALA A 92 18.53 4.20 8.50
N LYS A 93 18.85 4.37 7.20
CA LYS A 93 19.09 5.71 6.63
C LYS A 93 17.90 6.66 6.80
N TYR A 94 16.68 6.16 6.70
CA TYR A 94 15.46 6.96 6.80
C TYR A 94 15.22 7.46 8.23
N ASN A 95 15.41 6.59 9.22
CA ASN A 95 15.33 6.98 10.63
C ASN A 95 16.41 8.03 10.96
N THR A 96 17.64 7.84 10.47
CA THR A 96 18.73 8.80 10.69
C THR A 96 18.43 10.14 10.02
N LEU A 97 17.95 10.12 8.78
CA LEU A 97 17.66 11.34 8.03
C LEU A 97 16.52 12.13 8.66
N SER A 98 15.41 11.49 8.99
CA SER A 98 14.24 12.14 9.57
C SER A 98 14.56 12.79 10.92
N GLN A 99 15.34 12.11 11.78
CA GLN A 99 15.80 12.66 13.05
C GLN A 99 16.75 13.84 12.87
N ARG A 100 17.77 13.72 12.02
CA ARG A 100 18.80 14.76 11.87
C ARG A 100 18.35 15.98 11.09
N ALA A 101 17.59 15.77 10.01
CA ALA A 101 17.19 16.86 9.12
C ALA A 101 15.86 17.52 9.54
N MET A 102 14.95 16.77 10.15
CA MET A 102 13.59 17.23 10.41
C MET A 102 13.17 17.17 11.88
N ASN A 103 14.01 16.61 12.76
CA ASN A 103 13.75 16.42 14.18
C ASN A 103 12.42 15.71 14.48
N MET A 104 12.12 14.67 13.69
CA MET A 104 10.90 13.86 13.84
C MET A 104 11.18 12.40 13.50
N THR A 105 10.27 11.51 13.86
CA THR A 105 10.32 10.10 13.43
C THR A 105 10.02 9.98 11.94
N TYR A 106 10.49 8.90 11.31
CA TYR A 106 10.23 8.67 9.88
C TYR A 106 8.72 8.53 9.60
N GLY A 107 7.96 7.87 10.47
CA GLY A 107 6.51 7.74 10.31
C GLY A 107 5.78 9.09 10.31
N LYS A 108 6.22 10.05 11.15
CA LYS A 108 5.64 11.41 11.17
C LYS A 108 5.84 12.19 9.87
N MET A 109 6.84 11.83 9.05
CA MET A 109 6.99 12.42 7.72
C MET A 109 5.81 12.10 6.78
N TRP A 110 5.04 11.07 7.09
CA TRP A 110 3.86 10.61 6.34
C TRP A 110 2.54 11.10 6.98
N GLY A 111 2.63 12.07 7.87
CA GLY A 111 1.49 12.64 8.58
C GLY A 111 0.61 13.52 7.70
N LEU A 112 -0.52 13.96 8.28
CA LEU A 112 -1.62 14.69 7.63
C LEU A 112 -1.23 16.03 7.00
N THR A 113 -0.16 16.65 7.47
CA THR A 113 0.31 17.96 7.02
C THR A 113 1.32 17.89 5.85
N ASN A 114 1.73 16.68 5.47
CA ASN A 114 2.72 16.46 4.43
C ASN A 114 2.08 16.04 3.11
N VAL A 115 2.58 16.56 1.99
CA VAL A 115 2.06 16.29 0.64
C VAL A 115 2.06 14.79 0.33
N MET A 116 3.21 14.12 0.54
CA MET A 116 3.34 12.69 0.27
C MET A 116 2.52 11.83 1.24
N GLY A 117 2.39 12.24 2.51
CA GLY A 117 1.51 11.57 3.47
C GLY A 117 0.03 11.64 3.05
N ASN A 118 -0.42 12.82 2.61
CA ASN A 118 -1.78 12.98 2.07
C ASN A 118 -2.00 12.20 0.78
N TRP A 119 -1.01 12.19 -0.12
CA TRP A 119 -1.06 11.41 -1.35
C TRP A 119 -1.15 9.90 -1.03
N LEU A 120 -0.32 9.39 -0.13
CA LEU A 120 -0.33 7.98 0.27
C LEU A 120 -1.68 7.59 0.90
N ARG A 121 -2.19 8.40 1.83
CA ARG A 121 -3.48 8.16 2.49
C ARG A 121 -4.69 8.23 1.55
N SER A 122 -4.55 8.88 0.40
CA SER A 122 -5.61 8.90 -0.62
C SER A 122 -5.70 7.60 -1.43
N LYS A 123 -4.77 6.64 -1.21
CA LYS A 123 -4.78 5.36 -1.90
C LYS A 123 -5.78 4.41 -1.27
N ASN A 124 -6.35 3.56 -2.11
CA ASN A 124 -7.31 2.55 -1.67
C ASN A 124 -6.60 1.33 -1.07
N THR A 125 -7.32 0.59 -0.26
CA THR A 125 -6.91 -0.71 0.28
C THR A 125 -7.44 -1.85 -0.57
N ILE A 126 -8.58 -1.64 -1.20
CA ILE A 126 -9.23 -2.60 -2.11
C ILE A 126 -9.63 -1.84 -3.37
N GLN A 127 -9.32 -2.38 -4.55
CA GLN A 127 -9.65 -1.73 -5.81
C GLN A 127 -10.10 -2.74 -6.86
N ILE A 128 -11.21 -2.45 -7.53
CA ILE A 128 -11.61 -3.16 -8.73
C ILE A 128 -11.06 -2.43 -9.95
N VAL A 129 -10.39 -3.17 -10.83
CA VAL A 129 -9.87 -2.68 -12.11
C VAL A 129 -10.31 -3.65 -13.21
N GLY A 130 -11.23 -3.21 -14.06
CA GLY A 130 -11.89 -4.11 -14.99
C GLY A 130 -12.68 -5.19 -14.26
N GLU A 131 -12.40 -6.45 -14.53
CA GLU A 131 -13.03 -7.61 -13.88
C GLU A 131 -12.22 -8.17 -12.70
N ASN A 132 -11.08 -7.55 -12.38
CA ASN A 132 -10.18 -8.03 -11.33
C ASN A 132 -10.29 -7.18 -10.06
N LEU A 133 -10.28 -7.83 -8.91
CA LEU A 133 -10.18 -7.22 -7.59
C LEU A 133 -8.73 -7.32 -7.11
N TYR A 134 -8.17 -6.20 -6.68
CA TYR A 134 -6.83 -6.08 -6.13
C TYR A 134 -6.90 -5.74 -4.65
N VAL A 135 -6.17 -6.51 -3.86
CA VAL A 135 -6.06 -6.35 -2.40
C VAL A 135 -4.76 -7.00 -1.93
N HIS A 136 -3.97 -6.28 -1.16
CA HIS A 136 -2.61 -6.69 -0.82
C HIS A 136 -2.53 -8.05 -0.11
N ALA A 137 -3.31 -8.25 0.96
CA ALA A 137 -3.21 -9.48 1.76
C ALA A 137 -4.27 -10.52 1.41
N GLY A 138 -5.40 -10.13 0.84
CA GLY A 138 -6.52 -10.98 0.52
C GLY A 138 -7.76 -10.69 1.37
N LEU A 139 -8.84 -11.43 1.09
CA LEU A 139 -10.12 -11.31 1.78
C LEU A 139 -10.40 -12.60 2.55
N SER A 140 -10.64 -12.48 3.86
CA SER A 140 -11.07 -13.61 4.69
C SER A 140 -12.55 -13.87 4.53
N LYS A 141 -13.01 -15.07 4.95
CA LYS A 141 -14.45 -15.36 5.01
C LYS A 141 -15.17 -14.37 5.92
N ALA A 142 -14.59 -14.04 7.08
CA ALA A 142 -15.13 -13.05 8.01
C ALA A 142 -15.25 -11.65 7.37
N PHE A 143 -14.31 -11.29 6.49
CA PHE A 143 -14.40 -10.05 5.73
C PHE A 143 -15.58 -10.06 4.74
N MET A 144 -15.77 -11.18 4.03
CA MET A 144 -16.84 -11.31 3.04
C MET A 144 -18.26 -11.36 3.66
N GLU A 145 -18.36 -11.65 4.95
CA GLU A 145 -19.63 -11.66 5.70
C GLU A 145 -20.02 -10.27 6.24
N ARG A 146 -19.17 -9.24 6.02
CA ARG A 146 -19.46 -7.86 6.44
C ARG A 146 -20.39 -7.17 5.45
N GLU A 147 -21.10 -6.16 5.96
CA GLU A 147 -22.07 -5.38 5.18
C GLU A 147 -21.45 -4.17 4.48
N GLU A 148 -20.25 -3.73 4.91
CA GLU A 148 -19.60 -2.54 4.35
C GLU A 148 -19.18 -2.77 2.90
N THR A 149 -19.45 -1.78 2.06
CA THR A 149 -19.02 -1.75 0.67
C THR A 149 -17.52 -1.43 0.54
N ILE A 150 -16.90 -1.78 -0.59
CA ILE A 150 -15.50 -1.43 -0.88
C ILE A 150 -15.21 0.08 -0.71
N PRO A 151 -16.03 1.02 -1.21
CA PRO A 151 -15.84 2.45 -0.95
C PRO A 151 -15.85 2.81 0.53
N GLU A 152 -16.76 2.25 1.33
CA GLU A 152 -16.82 2.49 2.77
C GLU A 152 -15.58 1.96 3.50
N ILE A 153 -15.11 0.77 3.16
CA ILE A 153 -13.85 0.23 3.69
C ILE A 153 -12.67 1.13 3.36
N ASN A 154 -12.53 1.57 2.11
CA ASN A 154 -11.46 2.47 1.70
C ASN A 154 -11.52 3.81 2.44
N GLU A 155 -12.71 4.36 2.63
CA GLU A 155 -12.91 5.60 3.40
C GLU A 155 -12.53 5.43 4.88
N LEU A 156 -12.93 4.32 5.49
CA LEU A 156 -12.59 3.99 6.88
C LEU A 156 -11.07 3.84 7.07
N VAL A 157 -10.39 3.15 6.16
CA VAL A 157 -8.93 3.03 6.19
C VAL A 157 -8.29 4.41 6.01
N SER A 158 -8.70 5.20 5.03
CA SER A 158 -8.16 6.55 4.81
C SER A 158 -8.27 7.45 6.05
N LYS A 159 -9.35 7.32 6.83
CA LYS A 159 -9.60 8.09 8.06
C LYS A 159 -8.85 7.56 9.28
N SER A 160 -8.43 6.31 9.29
CA SER A 160 -7.92 5.66 10.51
C SER A 160 -6.50 5.09 10.40
N ILE A 161 -5.94 4.96 9.20
CA ILE A 161 -4.66 4.27 8.98
C ILE A 161 -3.47 4.93 9.73
N TYR A 162 -3.51 6.23 9.93
CA TYR A 162 -2.48 7.01 10.63
C TYR A 162 -2.65 7.08 12.16
N LEU A 163 -3.77 6.56 12.67
CA LEU A 163 -4.03 6.56 14.10
C LEU A 163 -3.25 5.43 14.79
N SER A 164 -2.87 5.67 16.05
CA SER A 164 -2.36 4.62 16.93
C SER A 164 -3.42 3.53 17.15
N LYS A 165 -2.99 2.34 17.60
CA LYS A 165 -3.92 1.25 17.91
C LYS A 165 -4.98 1.65 18.94
N GLU A 166 -4.56 2.40 19.97
CA GLU A 166 -5.43 2.89 21.04
C GLU A 166 -6.45 3.89 20.50
N GLU A 167 -6.04 4.81 19.64
CA GLU A 167 -6.93 5.78 19.01
C GLU A 167 -7.93 5.10 18.09
N ARG A 168 -7.48 4.11 17.28
CA ARG A 168 -8.38 3.31 16.43
C ARG A 168 -9.45 2.61 17.25
N LYS A 169 -9.06 1.90 18.32
CA LYS A 169 -10.01 1.21 19.22
C LYS A 169 -11.02 2.16 19.85
N LYS A 170 -10.61 3.37 20.17
CA LYS A 170 -11.49 4.40 20.75
C LYS A 170 -12.46 4.99 19.74
N GLN A 171 -11.98 5.29 18.51
CA GLN A 171 -12.76 5.99 17.50
C GLN A 171 -13.55 5.05 16.58
N TYR A 172 -13.06 3.83 16.37
CA TYR A 172 -13.59 2.85 15.46
C TYR A 172 -13.61 1.44 16.08
N PRO A 173 -14.28 1.24 17.23
CA PRO A 173 -14.19 0.00 18.03
C PRO A 173 -14.54 -1.26 17.24
N ASP A 174 -15.55 -1.19 16.38
CA ASP A 174 -16.05 -2.35 15.62
C ASP A 174 -15.17 -2.73 14.42
N ILE A 175 -14.31 -1.83 13.96
CA ILE A 175 -13.55 -1.95 12.72
C ILE A 175 -12.05 -2.05 12.98
N ALA A 176 -11.55 -1.47 14.08
CA ALA A 176 -10.12 -1.37 14.36
C ALA A 176 -9.44 -2.74 14.39
N ASP A 177 -10.04 -3.71 15.07
CA ASP A 177 -9.48 -5.06 15.17
C ASP A 177 -9.68 -5.87 13.88
N PHE A 178 -10.62 -5.47 13.04
CA PHE A 178 -10.94 -6.18 11.82
C PHE A 178 -10.08 -5.73 10.63
N LEU A 179 -9.92 -4.44 10.42
CA LEU A 179 -9.14 -3.90 9.31
C LEU A 179 -7.62 -3.98 9.54
N TYR A 180 -7.19 -3.99 10.79
CA TYR A 180 -5.79 -3.90 11.17
C TYR A 180 -5.28 -5.13 11.94
N SER A 181 -4.02 -5.33 11.98
CA SER A 181 -3.19 -6.48 12.28
C SER A 181 -3.62 -7.50 13.35
N ASP A 182 -4.48 -7.17 14.30
CA ASP A 182 -4.63 -8.01 15.49
C ASP A 182 -5.41 -9.30 15.24
N SER A 183 -6.34 -9.32 14.26
CA SER A 183 -7.14 -10.51 13.90
C SER A 183 -6.63 -11.27 12.67
N TYR A 184 -5.76 -10.66 11.87
CA TYR A 184 -5.34 -11.17 10.54
C TYR A 184 -6.52 -11.50 9.61
N ASN A 185 -7.65 -10.83 9.78
CA ASN A 185 -8.85 -11.05 8.95
C ASN A 185 -9.06 -9.94 7.90
N GLY A 186 -8.47 -8.78 8.13
CA GLY A 186 -8.65 -7.61 7.26
C GLY A 186 -7.76 -7.62 6.02
N PRO A 187 -8.09 -6.78 5.04
CA PRO A 187 -7.48 -6.77 3.71
C PRO A 187 -5.99 -6.42 3.70
N LEU A 188 -5.48 -5.77 4.75
CA LEU A 188 -4.06 -5.43 4.88
C LEU A 188 -3.22 -6.56 5.53
N TRP A 189 -3.83 -7.43 6.35
CA TRP A 189 -3.10 -8.37 7.21
C TRP A 189 -3.53 -9.82 7.07
N TYR A 190 -4.49 -10.14 6.25
CA TYR A 190 -4.95 -11.51 6.08
C TYR A 190 -3.80 -12.42 5.62
N ARG A 191 -3.68 -13.60 6.23
CA ARG A 191 -2.60 -14.57 5.94
C ARG A 191 -3.14 -15.98 5.63
N GLY A 192 -4.45 -16.13 5.50
CA GLY A 192 -5.07 -17.43 5.23
C GLY A 192 -4.65 -18.05 3.89
N MET A 193 -4.26 -17.24 2.92
CA MET A 193 -3.82 -17.71 1.60
C MET A 193 -2.34 -18.15 1.57
N VAL A 194 -1.55 -17.78 2.57
CA VAL A 194 -0.09 -18.02 2.60
C VAL A 194 0.38 -18.83 3.80
N LYS A 195 -0.49 -19.09 4.78
CA LYS A 195 -0.16 -19.97 5.91
C LYS A 195 0.01 -21.41 5.44
N THR A 196 1.13 -22.01 5.82
CA THR A 196 1.38 -23.44 5.63
C THR A 196 1.11 -24.19 6.93
N GLY A 197 0.59 -25.40 6.86
CA GLY A 197 0.29 -26.24 8.02
C GLY A 197 -1.18 -26.58 8.15
N SER A 198 -1.61 -27.08 9.34
CA SER A 198 -2.96 -27.54 9.61
C SER A 198 -4.05 -26.45 9.47
N ASP A 199 -3.63 -25.18 9.54
CA ASP A 199 -4.52 -24.03 9.46
C ASP A 199 -4.66 -23.47 8.04
N TYR A 200 -3.95 -24.05 7.07
CA TYR A 200 -4.10 -23.67 5.67
C TYR A 200 -5.41 -24.27 5.14
N SER A 201 -6.44 -23.47 5.14
CA SER A 201 -7.63 -23.71 4.33
C SER A 201 -7.58 -22.74 3.17
N PRO A 202 -7.27 -23.18 1.94
CA PRO A 202 -7.56 -22.35 0.79
C PRO A 202 -9.06 -22.03 0.86
N ILE A 203 -9.44 -20.82 0.51
CA ILE A 203 -10.83 -20.47 0.35
C ILE A 203 -11.38 -21.46 -0.67
N LYS A 204 -12.08 -22.48 -0.20
CA LYS A 204 -12.91 -23.32 -1.06
C LYS A 204 -14.15 -22.49 -1.30
N GLU A 205 -14.42 -22.25 -2.57
CA GLU A 205 -15.65 -21.64 -3.06
C GLU A 205 -16.88 -22.21 -2.40
#